data_dddaff43031c63ed7f4a030347ac1084
#
_entry.id   dddaff43031c63ed7f4a030347ac1084
#
_cell.length_a   1.000
_cell.length_b   1.000
_cell.length_c   1.000
_cell.angle_alpha   90.00
_cell.angle_beta   90.00
_cell.angle_gamma   90.00
#
_symmetry.space_group_name_H-M   'P 1'
#
loop_
_entity.id
_entity.type
_entity.pdbx_description
1 polymer ?
#
loop_
_entity_poly.entity_id
_entity_poly.type
_entity_poly.pdbx_seq_one_letter_code
_entity_poly.pdbx_strand_id
1 'polypeptide(L)'
;MRNALASLGQMALAAAVAVIVAVISLIAIAGVQWPAFPSSNQLHALTTVGQVGCLAGLVATGWVWRRGGPYRPLAQLGGLVFVSAFTVVTLGMPLGATKLYLFGISVDQQFRTEYLTRLTDSAALHDMTYLGLPPFYPPGWFWIGGRVAALTGIPAWEIYKPWAITSITIAVAVALVLWWRMIRFEYALIVTAATAAVTLAYGSPEPYAAMITVLLPPMLVLTWSGLRAGDRPDARRPAGWAAVVGVGIFLGFTATWYLLLFGFSAFTMSLMALLLAGMRWRRSGFKAALDPLRRLAVIGIIAAAIASTTWLPFLLRAARSPVSNSGSAAHYLPADGAELTFPMLQFSLLGVICMVGTLWLVVRARSSVRAGALAIAVLAVYLWSLLSMLTTLARTTLLSFRLQPTLSGLLVAAGVFGFLEATRALAPRSRAVAPVAGAVGLAAAIAFSQDIPDVLRPDLTIAYTDTDGHGQRGDRRPPSSDKYYSAIDAAILHATGRPRDQTVVLTADYSFLSYYPYWGFQGLTSHYANPLAQFDLRAAQIEKWSTFKTPDELVHALDTLPWPAPTVFLMRRGASNTYTLRLAQDVYPNQPNVRRYTLDLSAALFADPRFSVQSIGPFVLAIRKPGAPQ
;
A
#
# COMPACT_ATOMS: atom_id res chain seq x y z
N MET A 1 29.12 -4.93 14.95
CA MET A 1 28.39 -6.13 14.50
C MET A 1 27.42 -6.68 15.55
N ARG A 2 27.81 -6.99 16.79
CA ARG A 2 26.91 -7.57 17.83
C ARG A 2 25.60 -6.77 18.02
N ASN A 3 25.65 -5.43 18.10
CA ASN A 3 24.45 -4.61 18.28
C ASN A 3 23.53 -4.60 17.05
N ALA A 4 24.07 -4.69 15.84
CA ALA A 4 23.25 -4.79 14.62
C ALA A 4 22.55 -6.16 14.52
N LEU A 5 23.27 -7.25 14.78
CA LEU A 5 22.70 -8.60 14.83
C LEU A 5 21.61 -8.72 15.91
N ALA A 6 21.84 -8.14 17.10
CA ALA A 6 20.84 -8.11 18.16
C ALA A 6 19.59 -7.31 17.75
N SER A 7 19.76 -6.21 16.96
CA SER A 7 18.62 -5.46 16.43
C SER A 7 17.83 -6.26 15.39
N LEU A 8 18.52 -6.95 14.48
CA LEU A 8 17.88 -7.85 13.50
C LEU A 8 17.13 -8.98 14.19
N GLY A 9 17.72 -9.63 15.20
CA GLY A 9 17.04 -10.66 15.99
C GLY A 9 15.78 -10.14 16.69
N GLN A 10 15.82 -8.91 17.23
CA GLN A 10 14.63 -8.30 17.84
C GLN A 10 13.55 -7.92 16.80
N MET A 11 13.92 -7.45 15.61
CA MET A 11 12.95 -7.19 14.54
C MET A 11 12.32 -8.49 14.01
N ALA A 12 13.11 -9.57 13.89
CA ALA A 12 12.58 -10.88 13.53
C ALA A 12 11.62 -11.43 14.60
N LEU A 13 11.96 -11.28 15.89
CA LEU A 13 11.07 -11.63 17.00
C LEU A 13 9.78 -10.80 16.96
N ALA A 14 9.89 -9.50 16.72
CA ALA A 14 8.74 -8.61 16.61
C ALA A 14 7.80 -9.03 15.46
N ALA A 15 8.37 -9.37 14.30
CA ALA A 15 7.61 -9.89 13.16
C ALA A 15 6.91 -11.22 13.51
N ALA A 16 7.60 -12.13 14.17
CA ALA A 16 7.02 -13.41 14.60
C ALA A 16 5.86 -13.22 15.61
N VAL A 17 6.05 -12.36 16.62
CA VAL A 17 4.98 -12.01 17.59
C VAL A 17 3.80 -11.38 16.87
N ALA A 18 4.04 -10.45 15.95
CA ALA A 18 3.00 -9.78 15.16
C ALA A 18 2.18 -10.78 14.34
N VAL A 19 2.84 -11.73 13.67
CA VAL A 19 2.17 -12.81 12.91
C VAL A 19 1.32 -13.68 13.83
N ILE A 20 1.88 -14.13 14.96
CA ILE A 20 1.16 -14.98 15.91
C ILE A 20 -0.09 -14.25 16.44
N VAL A 21 0.06 -13.00 16.88
CA VAL A 21 -1.06 -12.20 17.39
C VAL A 21 -2.11 -11.99 16.30
N ALA A 22 -1.67 -11.65 15.07
CA ALA A 22 -2.58 -11.44 13.94
C ALA A 22 -3.36 -12.71 13.60
N VAL A 23 -2.68 -13.85 13.46
CA VAL A 23 -3.32 -15.12 13.10
C VAL A 23 -4.32 -15.54 14.17
N ILE A 24 -3.93 -15.54 15.46
CA ILE A 24 -4.82 -15.93 16.57
C ILE A 24 -6.04 -15.00 16.61
N SER A 25 -5.83 -13.68 16.53
CA SER A 25 -6.91 -12.70 16.61
C SER A 25 -7.85 -12.79 15.40
N LEU A 26 -7.33 -12.94 14.18
CA LEU A 26 -8.14 -13.07 12.97
C LEU A 26 -8.94 -14.37 12.95
N ILE A 27 -8.37 -15.50 13.43
CA ILE A 27 -9.10 -16.75 13.59
C ILE A 27 -10.23 -16.59 14.63
N ALA A 28 -9.95 -15.95 15.76
CA ALA A 28 -10.95 -15.69 16.79
C ALA A 28 -12.09 -14.79 16.26
N ILE A 29 -11.75 -13.74 15.49
CA ILE A 29 -12.74 -12.86 14.85
C ILE A 29 -13.56 -13.66 13.81
N ALA A 30 -12.94 -14.47 12.97
CA ALA A 30 -13.62 -15.26 11.95
C ALA A 30 -14.56 -16.34 12.54
N GLY A 31 -14.29 -16.81 13.75
CA GLY A 31 -15.12 -17.80 14.47
C GLY A 31 -16.45 -17.24 14.99
N VAL A 32 -16.69 -15.93 14.90
CA VAL A 32 -17.89 -15.27 15.40
C VAL A 32 -18.75 -14.77 14.23
N GLN A 33 -20.06 -14.96 14.32
CA GLN A 33 -21.01 -14.39 13.35
C GLN A 33 -21.29 -12.93 13.68
N TRP A 34 -20.59 -12.04 13.02
CA TRP A 34 -20.73 -10.59 13.20
C TRP A 34 -21.88 -10.02 12.37
N PRO A 35 -22.57 -8.98 12.88
CA PRO A 35 -23.41 -8.14 12.03
C PRO A 35 -22.57 -7.31 11.07
N ALA A 36 -23.16 -6.84 9.97
CA ALA A 36 -22.48 -5.95 9.04
C ALA A 36 -22.14 -4.61 9.70
N PHE A 37 -20.87 -4.19 9.68
CA PHE A 37 -20.40 -2.95 10.32
C PHE A 37 -21.20 -1.70 9.88
N PRO A 38 -21.49 -1.46 8.57
CA PRO A 38 -22.18 -0.23 8.15
C PRO A 38 -23.57 -0.04 8.77
N SER A 39 -24.20 -1.11 9.24
CA SER A 39 -25.55 -1.10 9.83
C SER A 39 -25.59 -1.49 11.31
N SER A 40 -24.45 -1.61 11.98
CA SER A 40 -24.38 -2.11 13.36
C SER A 40 -23.48 -1.26 14.27
N ASN A 41 -24.09 -0.58 15.24
CA ASN A 41 -23.36 0.07 16.32
C ASN A 41 -22.70 -0.93 17.29
N GLN A 42 -23.16 -2.17 17.34
CA GLN A 42 -22.61 -3.20 18.21
C GLN A 42 -21.16 -3.53 17.85
N LEU A 43 -20.87 -3.74 16.58
CA LEU A 43 -19.51 -4.07 16.13
C LEU A 43 -18.56 -2.87 16.33
N HIS A 44 -19.05 -1.65 16.13
CA HIS A 44 -18.30 -0.43 16.43
C HIS A 44 -17.96 -0.34 17.93
N ALA A 45 -18.94 -0.51 18.81
CA ALA A 45 -18.72 -0.48 20.26
C ALA A 45 -17.71 -1.53 20.73
N LEU A 46 -17.81 -2.77 20.22
CA LEU A 46 -16.87 -3.84 20.57
C LEU A 46 -15.45 -3.57 20.04
N THR A 47 -15.32 -2.94 18.87
CA THR A 47 -14.02 -2.45 18.36
C THR A 47 -13.40 -1.46 19.34
N THR A 48 -14.18 -0.48 19.81
CA THR A 48 -13.73 0.50 20.79
C THR A 48 -13.29 -0.17 22.11
N VAL A 49 -14.06 -1.13 22.62
CA VAL A 49 -13.67 -1.90 23.83
C VAL A 49 -12.33 -2.60 23.64
N GLY A 50 -12.14 -3.25 22.49
CA GLY A 50 -10.87 -3.91 22.17
C GLY A 50 -9.70 -2.93 22.06
N GLN A 51 -9.90 -1.77 21.44
CA GLN A 51 -8.90 -0.70 21.33
C GLN A 51 -8.50 -0.18 22.72
N VAL A 52 -9.49 0.10 23.59
CA VAL A 52 -9.26 0.53 24.98
C VAL A 52 -8.49 -0.52 25.76
N GLY A 53 -8.84 -1.81 25.60
CA GLY A 53 -8.11 -2.92 26.22
C GLY A 53 -6.64 -2.98 25.78
N CYS A 54 -6.37 -2.78 24.49
CA CYS A 54 -5.00 -2.72 23.97
C CYS A 54 -4.22 -1.51 24.51
N LEU A 55 -4.83 -0.32 24.55
CA LEU A 55 -4.21 0.87 25.11
C LEU A 55 -3.92 0.72 26.61
N ALA A 56 -4.85 0.13 27.37
CA ALA A 56 -4.64 -0.20 28.79
C ALA A 56 -3.47 -1.19 28.95
N GLY A 57 -3.38 -2.19 28.09
CA GLY A 57 -2.25 -3.12 28.03
C GLY A 57 -0.91 -2.44 27.76
N LEU A 58 -0.86 -1.45 26.86
CA LEU A 58 0.34 -0.64 26.60
C LEU A 58 0.73 0.19 27.83
N VAL A 59 -0.24 0.78 28.55
CA VAL A 59 0.00 1.50 29.81
C VAL A 59 0.56 0.56 30.87
N ALA A 60 -0.05 -0.62 31.05
CA ALA A 60 0.42 -1.65 31.96
C ALA A 60 1.84 -2.12 31.62
N THR A 61 2.14 -2.28 30.34
CA THR A 61 3.47 -2.61 29.81
C THR A 61 4.51 -1.55 30.18
N GLY A 62 4.17 -0.27 30.03
CA GLY A 62 5.04 0.85 30.44
C GLY A 62 5.28 0.87 31.96
N TRP A 63 4.28 0.49 32.74
CA TRP A 63 4.40 0.40 34.21
C TRP A 63 5.30 -0.79 34.62
N VAL A 64 5.13 -1.98 33.99
CA VAL A 64 5.98 -3.15 34.21
C VAL A 64 7.45 -2.81 33.86
N TRP A 65 7.67 -2.10 32.76
CA TRP A 65 9.01 -1.64 32.38
C TRP A 65 9.71 -0.82 33.46
N ARG A 66 8.97 0.05 34.13
CA ARG A 66 9.49 0.93 35.22
C ARG A 66 9.92 0.14 36.47
N ARG A 67 9.39 -1.07 36.68
CA ARG A 67 9.84 -1.94 37.76
C ARG A 67 11.25 -2.44 37.53
N GLY A 68 11.74 -2.46 36.29
CA GLY A 68 13.13 -2.80 35.94
C GLY A 68 13.46 -4.28 36.11
N GLY A 69 14.77 -4.59 36.20
CA GLY A 69 15.26 -5.94 36.47
C GLY A 69 14.72 -7.02 35.52
N PRO A 70 14.25 -8.15 36.07
CA PRO A 70 13.80 -9.31 35.29
C PRO A 70 12.50 -9.06 34.50
N TYR A 71 11.77 -7.98 34.78
CA TYR A 71 10.49 -7.66 34.12
C TYR A 71 10.65 -6.97 32.76
N ARG A 72 11.86 -6.50 32.41
CA ARG A 72 12.11 -5.81 31.12
C ARG A 72 11.77 -6.66 29.89
N PRO A 73 12.20 -7.93 29.77
CA PRO A 73 11.82 -8.76 28.61
C PRO A 73 10.30 -8.96 28.50
N LEU A 74 9.62 -9.14 29.65
CA LEU A 74 8.16 -9.26 29.70
C LEU A 74 7.47 -7.98 29.21
N ALA A 75 7.98 -6.81 29.60
CA ALA A 75 7.48 -5.53 29.12
C ALA A 75 7.73 -5.36 27.61
N GLN A 76 8.88 -5.76 27.08
CA GLN A 76 9.14 -5.73 25.64
C GLN A 76 8.17 -6.62 24.87
N LEU A 77 7.96 -7.85 25.34
CA LEU A 77 6.98 -8.78 24.75
C LEU A 77 5.56 -8.21 24.85
N GLY A 78 5.14 -7.68 26.01
CA GLY A 78 3.85 -7.03 26.20
C GLY A 78 3.64 -5.87 25.23
N GLY A 79 4.67 -5.02 25.03
CA GLY A 79 4.63 -3.94 24.06
C GLY A 79 4.37 -4.43 22.62
N LEU A 80 5.05 -5.48 22.20
CA LEU A 80 4.84 -6.12 20.90
C LEU A 80 3.44 -6.73 20.78
N VAL A 81 2.98 -7.44 21.79
CA VAL A 81 1.65 -8.08 21.79
C VAL A 81 0.54 -7.03 21.71
N PHE A 82 0.56 -6.00 22.59
CA PHE A 82 -0.54 -5.05 22.65
C PHE A 82 -0.56 -4.07 21.47
N VAL A 83 0.59 -3.66 20.90
CA VAL A 83 0.58 -2.84 19.70
C VAL A 83 0.14 -3.64 18.47
N SER A 84 0.48 -4.91 18.41
CA SER A 84 -0.01 -5.84 17.38
C SER A 84 -1.51 -6.07 17.50
N ALA A 85 -2.00 -6.35 18.71
CA ALA A 85 -3.43 -6.53 18.99
C ALA A 85 -4.23 -5.26 18.66
N PHE A 86 -3.70 -4.07 19.00
CA PHE A 86 -4.32 -2.80 18.64
C PHE A 86 -4.53 -2.67 17.12
N THR A 87 -3.51 -3.01 16.33
CA THR A 87 -3.59 -2.97 14.86
C THR A 87 -4.65 -3.94 14.34
N VAL A 88 -4.64 -5.19 14.82
CA VAL A 88 -5.59 -6.21 14.35
C VAL A 88 -7.01 -5.91 14.78
N VAL A 89 -7.24 -5.47 16.02
CA VAL A 89 -8.58 -5.11 16.53
C VAL A 89 -9.14 -3.94 15.71
N THR A 90 -8.33 -2.91 15.47
CA THR A 90 -8.77 -1.69 14.78
C THR A 90 -9.21 -1.96 13.34
N LEU A 91 -8.56 -2.88 12.61
CA LEU A 91 -8.91 -3.22 11.23
C LEU A 91 -9.77 -4.50 11.14
N GLY A 92 -9.43 -5.52 11.91
CA GLY A 92 -10.03 -6.85 11.79
C GLY A 92 -11.46 -6.90 12.33
N MET A 93 -11.76 -6.21 13.42
CA MET A 93 -13.12 -6.17 13.97
C MET A 93 -14.11 -5.51 13.01
N PRO A 94 -13.88 -4.28 12.50
CA PRO A 94 -14.78 -3.68 11.51
C PRO A 94 -14.96 -4.51 10.24
N LEU A 95 -13.99 -5.32 9.85
CA LEU A 95 -14.03 -6.22 8.69
C LEU A 95 -14.51 -7.66 9.05
N GLY A 96 -15.00 -7.89 10.27
CA GLY A 96 -15.29 -9.22 10.79
C GLY A 96 -16.33 -10.02 10.00
N ALA A 97 -17.35 -9.36 9.45
CA ALA A 97 -18.44 -10.02 8.71
C ALA A 97 -18.24 -10.06 7.19
N THR A 98 -17.16 -9.51 6.65
CA THR A 98 -16.84 -9.60 5.21
C THR A 98 -15.52 -10.35 5.00
N LYS A 99 -15.41 -11.07 3.89
CA LYS A 99 -14.16 -11.70 3.46
C LYS A 99 -13.24 -10.74 2.70
N LEU A 100 -13.80 -9.64 2.19
CA LEU A 100 -13.07 -8.63 1.44
C LEU A 100 -12.36 -7.64 2.38
N TYR A 101 -11.31 -7.02 1.87
CA TYR A 101 -10.60 -5.92 2.53
C TYR A 101 -11.25 -4.58 2.18
N LEU A 102 -10.73 -3.49 2.75
CA LEU A 102 -11.15 -2.11 2.45
C LEU A 102 -11.23 -1.89 0.94
N PHE A 103 -12.24 -1.18 0.46
CA PHE A 103 -12.58 -1.00 -0.97
C PHE A 103 -13.06 -2.26 -1.71
N GLY A 104 -13.27 -3.39 -1.04
CA GLY A 104 -13.85 -4.60 -1.64
C GLY A 104 -13.04 -5.12 -2.84
N ILE A 105 -13.67 -5.13 -4.03
CA ILE A 105 -13.06 -5.42 -5.34
C ILE A 105 -13.38 -4.26 -6.29
N SER A 106 -13.36 -3.04 -5.80
CA SER A 106 -13.71 -1.84 -6.57
C SER A 106 -12.48 -0.97 -6.81
N VAL A 107 -12.50 -0.22 -7.92
CA VAL A 107 -11.48 0.75 -8.33
C VAL A 107 -10.06 0.15 -8.23
N ASP A 108 -9.18 0.78 -7.46
CA ASP A 108 -7.79 0.36 -7.29
C ASP A 108 -7.66 -1.04 -6.67
N GLN A 109 -8.64 -1.48 -5.88
CA GLN A 109 -8.60 -2.78 -5.25
C GLN A 109 -8.76 -3.93 -6.26
N GLN A 110 -9.36 -3.67 -7.44
CA GLN A 110 -9.41 -4.65 -8.53
C GLN A 110 -8.00 -5.06 -8.98
N PHE A 111 -7.17 -4.10 -9.39
CA PHE A 111 -5.82 -4.43 -9.87
C PHE A 111 -4.92 -4.98 -8.76
N ARG A 112 -5.10 -4.51 -7.52
CA ARG A 112 -4.33 -5.03 -6.37
C ARG A 112 -4.64 -6.50 -6.12
N THR A 113 -5.91 -6.87 -6.17
CA THR A 113 -6.33 -8.27 -6.00
C THR A 113 -5.96 -9.11 -7.21
N GLU A 114 -6.10 -8.59 -8.45
CA GLU A 114 -5.63 -9.23 -9.67
C GLU A 114 -4.12 -9.57 -9.57
N TYR A 115 -3.30 -8.61 -9.09
CA TYR A 115 -1.88 -8.84 -8.96
C TYR A 115 -1.54 -9.92 -7.91
N LEU A 116 -2.24 -9.90 -6.77
CA LEU A 116 -2.10 -10.96 -5.76
C LEU A 116 -2.50 -12.32 -6.33
N THR A 117 -3.60 -12.38 -7.10
CA THR A 117 -4.10 -13.60 -7.76
C THR A 117 -3.07 -14.13 -8.76
N ARG A 118 -2.49 -13.26 -9.59
CA ARG A 118 -1.42 -13.62 -10.52
C ARG A 118 -0.21 -14.21 -9.80
N LEU A 119 0.24 -13.58 -8.72
CA LEU A 119 1.41 -14.02 -7.96
C LEU A 119 1.09 -15.15 -6.96
N THR A 120 -0.17 -15.54 -6.80
CA THR A 120 -0.58 -16.79 -6.13
C THR A 120 -0.45 -17.97 -7.08
N ASP A 121 -0.91 -17.81 -8.31
CA ASP A 121 -0.87 -18.82 -9.35
C ASP A 121 0.57 -19.19 -9.74
N SER A 122 1.47 -18.18 -9.86
CA SER A 122 2.87 -18.39 -10.20
C SER A 122 3.83 -17.67 -9.27
N ALA A 123 4.96 -18.33 -8.95
CA ALA A 123 6.07 -17.70 -8.22
C ALA A 123 6.94 -16.81 -9.11
N ALA A 124 6.83 -16.93 -10.42
CA ALA A 124 7.59 -16.11 -11.36
C ALA A 124 7.06 -14.67 -11.38
N LEU A 125 7.97 -13.72 -11.54
CA LEU A 125 7.62 -12.31 -11.60
C LEU A 125 7.10 -11.99 -13.00
N HIS A 126 5.79 -11.82 -13.11
CA HIS A 126 5.07 -11.42 -14.31
C HIS A 126 4.33 -10.10 -14.13
N ASP A 127 3.91 -9.52 -15.24
CA ASP A 127 2.88 -8.47 -15.22
C ASP A 127 1.57 -9.00 -14.61
N MET A 128 0.75 -8.12 -14.04
CA MET A 128 -0.51 -8.53 -13.43
C MET A 128 -1.53 -8.99 -14.48
N THR A 129 -1.60 -8.29 -15.61
CA THR A 129 -2.66 -8.43 -16.61
C THR A 129 -2.17 -9.08 -17.91
N TYR A 130 -0.97 -8.71 -18.41
CA TYR A 130 -0.57 -9.00 -19.79
C TYR A 130 0.37 -10.19 -19.89
N LEU A 131 -0.01 -11.16 -20.70
CA LEU A 131 0.79 -12.37 -20.96
C LEU A 131 2.15 -12.03 -21.57
N GLY A 132 3.23 -12.61 -21.02
CA GLY A 132 4.59 -12.52 -21.55
C GLY A 132 5.31 -11.22 -21.25
N LEU A 133 4.76 -10.32 -20.43
CA LEU A 133 5.44 -9.10 -20.00
C LEU A 133 6.05 -9.25 -18.60
N PRO A 134 7.22 -8.59 -18.38
CA PRO A 134 7.81 -8.50 -17.05
C PRO A 134 6.96 -7.60 -16.13
N PRO A 135 7.11 -7.69 -14.80
CA PRO A 135 6.37 -6.84 -13.88
C PRO A 135 6.75 -5.37 -14.06
N PHE A 136 5.76 -4.50 -14.00
CA PHE A 136 5.93 -3.04 -14.00
C PHE A 136 5.50 -2.43 -12.66
N TYR A 137 4.35 -2.84 -12.12
CA TYR A 137 3.96 -2.45 -10.76
C TYR A 137 4.85 -3.18 -9.75
N PRO A 138 5.30 -2.52 -8.63
CA PRO A 138 6.20 -3.16 -7.66
C PRO A 138 5.60 -4.44 -7.08
N PRO A 139 6.23 -5.61 -7.28
CA PRO A 139 5.62 -6.90 -6.93
C PRO A 139 5.82 -7.34 -5.49
N GLY A 140 6.74 -6.75 -4.72
CA GLY A 140 7.27 -7.33 -3.49
C GLY A 140 6.20 -7.70 -2.46
N TRP A 141 5.28 -6.80 -2.12
CA TRP A 141 4.20 -7.06 -1.18
C TRP A 141 3.22 -8.13 -1.71
N PHE A 142 2.87 -8.04 -2.98
CA PHE A 142 1.94 -8.96 -3.64
C PHE A 142 2.56 -10.35 -3.81
N TRP A 143 3.87 -10.42 -4.08
CA TRP A 143 4.57 -11.69 -4.22
C TRP A 143 4.58 -12.48 -2.89
N ILE A 144 4.90 -11.81 -1.77
CA ILE A 144 4.89 -12.47 -0.46
C ILE A 144 3.47 -12.93 -0.12
N GLY A 145 2.46 -12.07 -0.28
CA GLY A 145 1.06 -12.42 -0.06
C GLY A 145 0.58 -13.57 -0.96
N GLY A 146 0.99 -13.55 -2.24
CA GLY A 146 0.71 -14.63 -3.18
C GLY A 146 1.35 -15.96 -2.76
N ARG A 147 2.59 -15.94 -2.22
CA ARG A 147 3.21 -17.16 -1.67
C ARG A 147 2.49 -17.64 -0.42
N VAL A 148 2.02 -16.74 0.45
CA VAL A 148 1.19 -17.11 1.61
C VAL A 148 -0.12 -17.77 1.14
N ALA A 149 -0.79 -17.20 0.14
CA ALA A 149 -2.01 -17.79 -0.44
C ALA A 149 -1.75 -19.19 -1.03
N ALA A 150 -0.70 -19.34 -1.83
CA ALA A 150 -0.32 -20.61 -2.44
C ALA A 150 0.03 -21.69 -1.39
N LEU A 151 0.72 -21.31 -0.31
CA LEU A 151 1.09 -22.23 0.78
C LEU A 151 -0.10 -22.64 1.65
N THR A 152 -1.08 -21.75 1.83
CA THR A 152 -2.26 -22.01 2.66
C THR A 152 -3.41 -22.64 1.88
N GLY A 153 -3.37 -22.62 0.54
CA GLY A 153 -4.47 -23.06 -0.31
C GLY A 153 -5.70 -22.13 -0.28
N ILE A 154 -5.60 -20.97 0.37
CA ILE A 154 -6.68 -19.98 0.43
C ILE A 154 -6.65 -19.14 -0.85
N PRO A 155 -7.78 -18.90 -1.53
CA PRO A 155 -7.84 -18.07 -2.72
C PRO A 155 -7.25 -16.66 -2.46
N ALA A 156 -6.57 -16.10 -3.46
CA ALA A 156 -5.88 -14.82 -3.34
C ALA A 156 -6.77 -13.67 -2.86
N TRP A 157 -7.99 -13.57 -3.39
CA TRP A 157 -8.95 -12.53 -3.01
C TRP A 157 -9.39 -12.66 -1.54
N GLU A 158 -9.41 -13.87 -0.97
CA GLU A 158 -9.76 -14.11 0.43
C GLU A 158 -8.56 -13.89 1.36
N ILE A 159 -7.34 -14.31 0.94
CA ILE A 159 -6.11 -14.10 1.70
C ILE A 159 -5.69 -12.61 1.75
N TYR A 160 -6.17 -11.79 0.83
CA TYR A 160 -5.82 -10.37 0.76
C TYR A 160 -6.08 -9.65 2.10
N LYS A 161 -7.25 -9.85 2.71
CA LYS A 161 -7.61 -9.22 4.00
C LYS A 161 -6.67 -9.65 5.14
N PRO A 162 -6.50 -10.94 5.47
CA PRO A 162 -5.59 -11.35 6.54
C PRO A 162 -4.14 -10.97 6.24
N TRP A 163 -3.69 -11.02 4.99
CA TRP A 163 -2.35 -10.59 4.60
C TRP A 163 -2.15 -9.07 4.80
N ALA A 164 -3.09 -8.25 4.38
CA ALA A 164 -3.04 -6.80 4.56
C ALA A 164 -2.94 -6.42 6.04
N ILE A 165 -3.79 -6.98 6.90
CA ILE A 165 -3.79 -6.70 8.34
C ILE A 165 -2.49 -7.20 8.98
N THR A 166 -2.06 -8.42 8.67
CA THR A 166 -0.84 -9.02 9.24
C THR A 166 0.41 -8.22 8.83
N SER A 167 0.49 -7.81 7.58
CA SER A 167 1.64 -7.07 7.07
C SER A 167 1.79 -5.69 7.72
N ILE A 168 0.69 -4.95 7.89
CA ILE A 168 0.70 -3.69 8.65
C ILE A 168 1.10 -3.95 10.11
N THR A 169 0.57 -5.01 10.74
CA THR A 169 0.91 -5.38 12.12
C THR A 169 2.40 -5.66 12.29
N ILE A 170 3.03 -6.36 11.33
CA ILE A 170 4.47 -6.59 11.30
C ILE A 170 5.23 -5.25 11.25
N ALA A 171 4.83 -4.34 10.38
CA ALA A 171 5.49 -3.05 10.23
C ALA A 171 5.39 -2.21 11.51
N VAL A 172 4.23 -2.20 12.18
CA VAL A 172 4.02 -1.50 13.45
C VAL A 172 4.89 -2.10 14.57
N ALA A 173 4.96 -3.42 14.68
CA ALA A 173 5.82 -4.09 15.67
C ALA A 173 7.32 -3.83 15.42
N VAL A 174 7.75 -3.82 14.16
CA VAL A 174 9.13 -3.47 13.76
C VAL A 174 9.42 -2.00 14.05
N ALA A 175 8.48 -1.08 13.79
CA ALA A 175 8.62 0.34 14.13
C ALA A 175 8.84 0.55 15.64
N LEU A 176 8.13 -0.22 16.49
CA LEU A 176 8.33 -0.20 17.94
C LEU A 176 9.78 -0.60 18.29
N VAL A 177 10.33 -1.65 17.67
CA VAL A 177 11.72 -2.08 17.87
C VAL A 177 12.71 -0.98 17.44
N LEU A 178 12.50 -0.39 16.27
CA LEU A 178 13.35 0.70 15.77
C LEU A 178 13.35 1.88 16.75
N TRP A 179 12.18 2.27 17.26
CA TRP A 179 12.08 3.36 18.22
C TRP A 179 12.76 3.02 19.54
N TRP A 180 12.52 1.85 20.16
CA TRP A 180 13.15 1.56 21.46
C TRP A 180 14.66 1.40 21.41
N ARG A 181 15.22 1.17 20.22
CA ARG A 181 16.68 1.17 20.01
C ARG A 181 17.27 2.57 19.97
N MET A 182 16.47 3.60 19.73
CA MET A 182 16.92 4.99 19.58
C MET A 182 16.50 5.88 20.75
N ILE A 183 15.41 5.53 21.44
CA ILE A 183 14.82 6.32 22.51
C ILE A 183 14.42 5.42 23.70
N ARG A 184 13.95 6.05 24.79
CA ARG A 184 13.45 5.29 25.94
C ARG A 184 12.23 4.48 25.57
N PHE A 185 12.12 3.28 26.13
CA PHE A 185 11.07 2.31 25.79
C PHE A 185 9.65 2.88 25.96
N GLU A 186 9.38 3.60 27.04
CA GLU A 186 8.05 4.19 27.30
C GLU A 186 7.66 5.21 26.20
N TYR A 187 8.63 5.93 25.65
CA TYR A 187 8.38 6.87 24.55
C TYR A 187 8.22 6.15 23.22
N ALA A 188 8.98 5.06 23.06
CA ALA A 188 8.80 4.19 21.90
C ALA A 188 7.37 3.63 21.83
N LEU A 189 6.79 3.19 22.97
CA LEU A 189 5.40 2.75 23.02
C LEU A 189 4.43 3.85 22.57
N ILE A 190 4.57 5.06 23.10
CA ILE A 190 3.63 6.15 22.82
C ILE A 190 3.74 6.61 21.35
N VAL A 191 4.97 6.83 20.86
CA VAL A 191 5.16 7.29 19.47
C VAL A 191 4.71 6.23 18.46
N THR A 192 4.96 4.95 18.75
CA THR A 192 4.53 3.86 17.87
C THR A 192 3.00 3.73 17.86
N ALA A 193 2.36 3.75 19.03
CA ALA A 193 0.90 3.69 19.11
C ALA A 193 0.23 4.86 18.37
N ALA A 194 0.73 6.08 18.54
CA ALA A 194 0.19 7.27 17.88
C ALA A 194 0.40 7.23 16.36
N THR A 195 1.61 6.88 15.89
CA THR A 195 1.88 6.78 14.44
C THR A 195 1.13 5.60 13.80
N ALA A 196 0.97 4.48 14.53
CA ALA A 196 0.13 3.37 14.09
C ALA A 196 -1.33 3.80 13.94
N ALA A 197 -1.92 4.46 14.94
CA ALA A 197 -3.30 4.92 14.88
C ALA A 197 -3.58 5.82 13.66
N VAL A 198 -2.70 6.78 13.39
CA VAL A 198 -2.82 7.67 12.22
C VAL A 198 -2.64 6.91 10.90
N THR A 199 -1.68 5.98 10.85
CA THR A 199 -1.48 5.14 9.65
C THR A 199 -2.69 4.23 9.41
N LEU A 200 -3.31 3.69 10.46
CA LEU A 200 -4.52 2.88 10.35
C LEU A 200 -5.71 3.71 9.85
N ALA A 201 -5.84 4.96 10.30
CA ALA A 201 -6.93 5.83 9.87
C ALA A 201 -6.82 6.24 8.39
N TYR A 202 -5.62 6.57 7.92
CA TYR A 202 -5.45 7.25 6.62
C TYR A 202 -4.61 6.47 5.60
N GLY A 203 -3.88 5.44 6.02
CA GLY A 203 -2.99 4.66 5.15
C GLY A 203 -3.43 3.22 4.90
N SER A 204 -4.29 2.67 5.76
CA SER A 204 -4.66 1.25 5.68
C SER A 204 -5.31 0.78 4.37
N PRO A 205 -6.03 1.62 3.59
CA PRO A 205 -6.53 1.21 2.28
C PRO A 205 -5.44 0.75 1.30
N GLU A 206 -4.18 1.21 1.48
CA GLU A 206 -3.01 0.79 0.72
C GLU A 206 -1.99 0.10 1.66
N PRO A 207 -2.16 -1.19 2.01
CA PRO A 207 -1.39 -1.83 3.08
C PRO A 207 0.12 -1.82 2.85
N TYR A 208 0.57 -1.98 1.60
CA TYR A 208 1.98 -1.89 1.23
C TYR A 208 2.56 -0.47 1.43
N ALA A 209 1.78 0.59 1.21
CA ALA A 209 2.16 1.97 1.50
C ALA A 209 2.12 2.25 3.01
N ALA A 210 1.11 1.74 3.73
CA ALA A 210 0.96 1.88 5.17
C ALA A 210 2.16 1.30 5.93
N MET A 211 2.70 0.16 5.49
CA MET A 211 3.91 -0.44 6.06
C MET A 211 5.10 0.52 5.96
N ILE A 212 5.32 1.13 4.82
CA ILE A 212 6.41 2.09 4.63
C ILE A 212 6.15 3.34 5.47
N THR A 213 4.92 3.85 5.47
CA THR A 213 4.53 5.07 6.19
C THR A 213 4.81 4.98 7.69
N VAL A 214 4.47 3.86 8.34
CA VAL A 214 4.73 3.69 9.79
C VAL A 214 6.21 3.48 10.11
N LEU A 215 6.98 2.90 9.19
CA LEU A 215 8.42 2.69 9.33
C LEU A 215 9.25 3.96 9.03
N LEU A 216 8.69 4.87 8.23
CA LEU A 216 9.46 6.01 7.70
C LEU A 216 9.97 6.97 8.79
N PRO A 217 9.19 7.40 9.81
CA PRO A 217 9.68 8.29 10.85
C PRO A 217 10.93 7.77 11.58
N PRO A 218 10.96 6.53 12.12
CA PRO A 218 12.17 6.00 12.74
C PRO A 218 13.32 5.81 11.75
N MET A 219 13.05 5.42 10.50
CA MET A 219 14.08 5.23 9.48
C MET A 219 14.72 6.55 9.07
N LEU A 220 13.98 7.64 8.97
CA LEU A 220 14.55 8.97 8.67
C LEU A 220 15.38 9.51 9.83
N VAL A 221 14.97 9.26 11.08
CA VAL A 221 15.81 9.58 12.26
C VAL A 221 17.10 8.75 12.24
N LEU A 222 17.03 7.48 11.88
CA LEU A 222 18.20 6.61 11.75
C LEU A 222 19.12 7.08 10.61
N THR A 223 18.55 7.49 9.47
CA THR A 223 19.28 8.07 8.33
C THR A 223 20.08 9.30 8.75
N TRP A 224 19.41 10.28 9.36
CA TRP A 224 20.04 11.52 9.80
C TRP A 224 21.15 11.27 10.82
N SER A 225 20.91 10.36 11.78
CA SER A 225 21.91 9.93 12.74
C SER A 225 23.10 9.24 12.08
N GLY A 226 22.86 8.37 11.11
CA GLY A 226 23.89 7.66 10.35
C GLY A 226 24.77 8.57 9.51
N LEU A 227 24.17 9.54 8.80
CA LEU A 227 24.89 10.53 8.00
C LEU A 227 25.78 11.45 8.88
N ARG A 228 25.34 11.77 10.09
CA ARG A 228 26.07 12.63 11.05
C ARG A 228 27.11 11.91 11.90
N ALA A 229 27.20 10.60 11.82
CA ALA A 229 28.05 9.82 12.75
C ALA A 229 29.56 10.16 12.68
N GLY A 230 30.04 10.81 11.61
CA GLY A 230 31.39 11.32 11.48
C GLY A 230 31.69 12.59 12.32
N ASP A 231 30.66 13.25 12.90
CA ASP A 231 30.81 14.48 13.68
C ASP A 231 31.21 14.20 15.16
N ARG A 232 31.30 12.95 15.60
CA ARG A 232 31.59 12.59 16.98
C ARG A 232 33.11 12.48 17.21
N PRO A 233 33.70 13.25 18.14
CA PRO A 233 35.15 13.26 18.40
C PRO A 233 35.70 11.91 18.88
N ASP A 234 34.86 11.09 19.55
CA ASP A 234 35.25 9.80 20.14
C ASP A 234 35.12 8.57 19.20
N ALA A 235 34.97 8.81 17.90
CA ALA A 235 34.71 7.74 16.92
C ALA A 235 35.99 6.94 16.60
N ARG A 236 36.49 6.18 17.60
CA ARG A 236 37.50 5.11 17.40
C ARG A 236 36.99 3.91 16.59
N ARG A 237 35.70 3.88 16.19
CA ARG A 237 35.05 2.83 15.38
C ARG A 237 34.34 3.48 14.20
N PRO A 238 34.17 2.76 13.08
CA PRO A 238 33.37 3.23 11.94
C PRO A 238 31.90 3.41 12.36
N ALA A 239 31.63 4.54 13.06
CA ALA A 239 30.32 4.84 13.61
C ALA A 239 29.31 5.12 12.48
N GLY A 240 28.09 4.57 12.63
CA GLY A 240 26.97 4.86 11.74
C GLY A 240 26.83 3.95 10.51
N TRP A 241 27.81 3.10 10.17
CA TRP A 241 27.71 2.26 8.98
C TRP A 241 26.59 1.21 9.06
N ALA A 242 26.30 0.66 10.24
CA ALA A 242 25.15 -0.23 10.41
C ALA A 242 23.82 0.48 10.10
N ALA A 243 23.70 1.76 10.45
CA ALA A 243 22.54 2.57 10.08
C ALA A 243 22.50 2.81 8.55
N VAL A 244 23.64 3.14 7.93
CA VAL A 244 23.74 3.33 6.47
C VAL A 244 23.29 2.07 5.71
N VAL A 245 23.79 0.89 6.11
CA VAL A 245 23.40 -0.39 5.50
C VAL A 245 21.92 -0.68 5.73
N GLY A 246 21.42 -0.52 6.96
CA GLY A 246 20.00 -0.75 7.28
C GLY A 246 19.06 0.19 6.51
N VAL A 247 19.44 1.45 6.34
CA VAL A 247 18.72 2.44 5.53
C VAL A 247 18.75 2.08 4.04
N GLY A 248 19.90 1.61 3.53
CA GLY A 248 20.02 1.14 2.15
C GLY A 248 19.12 -0.07 1.86
N ILE A 249 19.05 -1.03 2.80
CA ILE A 249 18.12 -2.17 2.72
C ILE A 249 16.66 -1.68 2.75
N PHE A 250 16.32 -0.77 3.65
CA PHE A 250 14.98 -0.19 3.72
C PHE A 250 14.60 0.52 2.41
N LEU A 251 15.49 1.34 1.86
CA LEU A 251 15.24 2.04 0.61
C LEU A 251 15.07 1.06 -0.57
N GLY A 252 15.87 0.00 -0.64
CA GLY A 252 15.71 -1.07 -1.62
C GLY A 252 14.38 -1.83 -1.47
N PHE A 253 13.99 -2.12 -0.23
CA PHE A 253 12.68 -2.68 0.09
C PHE A 253 11.55 -1.77 -0.42
N THR A 254 11.61 -0.45 -0.16
CA THR A 254 10.58 0.48 -0.65
C THR A 254 10.48 0.51 -2.17
N ALA A 255 11.60 0.37 -2.89
CA ALA A 255 11.64 0.31 -4.36
C ALA A 255 10.92 -0.91 -4.93
N THR A 256 10.89 -2.03 -4.20
CA THR A 256 10.17 -3.25 -4.60
C THR A 256 8.72 -3.28 -4.14
N TRP A 257 8.27 -2.31 -3.32
CA TRP A 257 6.93 -2.28 -2.72
C TRP A 257 6.08 -1.12 -3.20
N TYR A 258 6.62 0.11 -3.26
CA TYR A 258 5.84 1.27 -3.69
C TYR A 258 6.72 2.43 -4.16
N LEU A 259 6.68 2.71 -5.45
CA LEU A 259 7.57 3.68 -6.10
C LEU A 259 7.45 5.10 -5.57
N LEU A 260 6.25 5.56 -5.25
CA LEU A 260 6.08 6.92 -4.74
C LEU A 260 6.85 7.13 -3.44
N LEU A 261 6.67 6.22 -2.47
CA LEU A 261 7.35 6.33 -1.18
C LEU A 261 8.84 6.00 -1.30
N PHE A 262 9.26 5.19 -2.27
CA PHE A 262 10.67 5.04 -2.63
C PHE A 262 11.26 6.37 -3.11
N GLY A 263 10.62 7.01 -4.09
CA GLY A 263 11.08 8.30 -4.64
C GLY A 263 11.11 9.40 -3.57
N PHE A 264 10.05 9.50 -2.77
CA PHE A 264 10.00 10.44 -1.64
C PHE A 264 11.08 10.17 -0.59
N SER A 265 11.32 8.90 -0.24
CA SER A 265 12.37 8.52 0.72
C SER A 265 13.76 8.85 0.18
N ALA A 266 14.03 8.50 -1.07
CA ALA A 266 15.31 8.82 -1.73
C ALA A 266 15.54 10.33 -1.82
N PHE A 267 14.52 11.11 -2.18
CA PHE A 267 14.55 12.56 -2.21
C PHE A 267 14.88 13.14 -0.82
N THR A 268 14.17 12.69 0.22
CA THR A 268 14.39 13.15 1.59
C THR A 268 15.79 12.81 2.10
N MET A 269 16.29 11.60 1.86
CA MET A 269 17.61 11.15 2.24
C MET A 269 18.70 11.93 1.49
N SER A 270 18.48 12.23 0.21
CA SER A 270 19.37 13.07 -0.59
C SER A 270 19.42 14.51 -0.05
N LEU A 271 18.26 15.08 0.27
CA LEU A 271 18.18 16.40 0.89
C LEU A 271 18.95 16.44 2.22
N MET A 272 18.79 15.43 3.08
CA MET A 272 19.55 15.31 4.32
C MET A 272 21.06 15.28 4.08
N ALA A 273 21.52 14.47 3.13
CA ALA A 273 22.96 14.36 2.83
C ALA A 273 23.53 15.65 2.24
N LEU A 274 22.81 16.31 1.33
CA LEU A 274 23.22 17.57 0.70
C LEU A 274 23.28 18.72 1.71
N LEU A 275 22.27 18.83 2.58
CA LEU A 275 22.27 19.82 3.66
C LEU A 275 23.47 19.63 4.59
N LEU A 276 23.76 18.39 4.99
CA LEU A 276 24.90 18.09 5.85
C LEU A 276 26.23 18.33 5.13
N ALA A 277 26.33 17.96 3.86
CA ALA A 277 27.52 18.24 3.05
C ALA A 277 27.80 19.76 2.94
N GLY A 278 26.76 20.54 2.66
CA GLY A 278 26.86 22.00 2.60
C GLY A 278 27.29 22.64 3.95
N MET A 279 26.73 22.15 5.05
CA MET A 279 27.14 22.60 6.40
C MET A 279 28.60 22.25 6.70
N ARG A 280 29.06 21.05 6.35
CA ARG A 280 30.44 20.60 6.55
C ARG A 280 31.41 21.33 5.64
N TRP A 281 31.03 21.58 4.39
CA TRP A 281 31.85 22.38 3.47
C TRP A 281 32.18 23.75 4.03
N ARG A 282 31.14 24.45 4.52
CA ARG A 282 31.33 25.80 5.11
C ARG A 282 32.16 25.81 6.41
N ARG A 283 32.14 24.72 7.20
CA ARG A 283 32.82 24.64 8.49
C ARG A 283 34.23 24.04 8.42
N SER A 284 34.42 23.03 7.57
CA SER A 284 35.59 22.15 7.60
C SER A 284 36.17 21.86 6.20
N GLY A 285 35.67 22.54 5.16
CA GLY A 285 36.14 22.43 3.80
C GLY A 285 35.56 21.24 3.00
N PHE A 286 35.93 21.19 1.73
CA PHE A 286 35.37 20.26 0.73
C PHE A 286 35.52 18.77 1.12
N LYS A 287 36.70 18.39 1.64
CA LYS A 287 36.95 16.99 2.03
C LYS A 287 35.96 16.48 3.09
N ALA A 288 35.54 17.33 4.02
CA ALA A 288 34.57 16.98 5.05
C ALA A 288 33.14 16.82 4.47
N ALA A 289 32.82 17.52 3.39
CA ALA A 289 31.53 17.42 2.69
C ALA A 289 31.36 16.08 1.97
N LEU A 290 32.43 15.38 1.61
CA LEU A 290 32.37 14.11 0.88
C LEU A 290 31.86 12.94 1.73
N ASP A 291 32.02 12.94 3.07
CA ASP A 291 31.61 11.81 3.92
C ASP A 291 30.09 11.55 3.87
N PRO A 292 29.18 12.54 4.06
CA PRO A 292 27.74 12.28 3.95
C PRO A 292 27.34 11.88 2.52
N LEU A 293 28.00 12.39 1.48
CA LEU A 293 27.73 12.00 0.09
C LEU A 293 28.17 10.55 -0.19
N ARG A 294 29.34 10.14 0.32
CA ARG A 294 29.78 8.74 0.25
C ARG A 294 28.81 7.79 0.95
N ARG A 295 28.29 8.17 2.13
CA ARG A 295 27.28 7.37 2.85
C ARG A 295 25.98 7.29 2.07
N LEU A 296 25.53 8.37 1.46
CA LEU A 296 24.37 8.39 0.56
C LEU A 296 24.60 7.47 -0.66
N ALA A 297 25.78 7.52 -1.27
CA ALA A 297 26.13 6.63 -2.40
C ALA A 297 26.03 5.15 -2.01
N VAL A 298 26.52 4.77 -0.81
CA VAL A 298 26.39 3.40 -0.32
C VAL A 298 24.92 3.00 -0.09
N ILE A 299 24.10 3.90 0.46
CA ILE A 299 22.63 3.69 0.57
C ILE A 299 22.04 3.43 -0.81
N GLY A 300 22.38 4.27 -1.80
CA GLY A 300 21.90 4.15 -3.17
C GLY A 300 22.32 2.85 -3.86
N ILE A 301 23.57 2.43 -3.70
CA ILE A 301 24.10 1.18 -4.26
C ILE A 301 23.35 -0.04 -3.69
N ILE A 302 23.17 -0.10 -2.37
CA ILE A 302 22.43 -1.18 -1.73
C ILE A 302 20.97 -1.20 -2.21
N ALA A 303 20.34 -0.01 -2.25
CA ALA A 303 18.96 0.11 -2.73
C ALA A 303 18.83 -0.32 -4.19
N ALA A 304 19.73 0.11 -5.07
CA ALA A 304 19.73 -0.27 -6.48
C ALA A 304 19.95 -1.79 -6.67
N ALA A 305 20.83 -2.40 -5.89
CA ALA A 305 21.06 -3.85 -5.94
C ALA A 305 19.80 -4.65 -5.57
N ILE A 306 19.05 -4.19 -4.56
CA ILE A 306 17.77 -4.82 -4.18
C ILE A 306 16.70 -4.53 -5.25
N ALA A 307 16.56 -3.28 -5.68
CA ALA A 307 15.58 -2.87 -6.67
C ALA A 307 15.77 -3.62 -8.02
N SER A 308 17.01 -3.93 -8.39
CA SER A 308 17.31 -4.65 -9.64
C SER A 308 16.65 -6.03 -9.72
N THR A 309 16.38 -6.67 -8.58
CA THR A 309 15.70 -7.98 -8.54
C THR A 309 14.29 -7.95 -9.16
N THR A 310 13.64 -6.81 -9.14
CA THR A 310 12.27 -6.61 -9.66
C THR A 310 12.24 -5.73 -10.90
N TRP A 311 13.10 -4.72 -10.99
CA TRP A 311 13.05 -3.71 -12.06
C TRP A 311 13.90 -4.03 -13.28
N LEU A 312 14.98 -4.81 -13.11
CA LEU A 312 15.90 -5.11 -14.22
C LEU A 312 15.22 -5.80 -15.40
N PRO A 313 14.31 -6.80 -15.22
CA PRO A 313 13.63 -7.43 -16.34
C PRO A 313 12.82 -6.43 -17.18
N PHE A 314 12.10 -5.52 -16.53
CA PHE A 314 11.36 -4.46 -17.22
C PHE A 314 12.29 -3.52 -17.99
N LEU A 315 13.35 -3.01 -17.35
CA LEU A 315 14.29 -2.07 -17.97
C LEU A 315 14.98 -2.68 -19.20
N LEU A 316 15.41 -3.95 -19.12
CA LEU A 316 16.02 -4.66 -20.25
C LEU A 316 15.04 -4.85 -21.41
N ARG A 317 13.77 -5.12 -21.12
CA ARG A 317 12.74 -5.24 -22.14
C ARG A 317 12.38 -3.90 -22.75
N ALA A 318 12.23 -2.86 -21.93
CA ALA A 318 11.92 -1.48 -22.36
C ALA A 318 13.01 -0.88 -23.25
N ALA A 319 14.29 -1.25 -23.05
CA ALA A 319 15.39 -0.82 -23.91
C ALA A 319 15.33 -1.39 -25.34
N ARG A 320 14.51 -2.43 -25.56
CA ARG A 320 14.44 -3.17 -26.84
C ARG A 320 13.04 -3.17 -27.47
N SER A 321 12.04 -2.63 -26.80
CA SER A 321 10.63 -2.68 -27.22
C SER A 321 10.01 -1.29 -27.13
N PRO A 322 9.02 -0.96 -27.98
CA PRO A 322 8.28 0.29 -27.85
C PRO A 322 7.64 0.43 -26.47
N VAL A 323 7.81 1.57 -25.86
CA VAL A 323 7.21 1.94 -24.58
C VAL A 323 6.13 2.99 -24.84
N SER A 324 4.92 2.74 -24.38
CA SER A 324 3.81 3.71 -24.48
C SER A 324 3.97 4.80 -23.43
N ASN A 325 3.69 6.04 -23.79
CA ASN A 325 3.55 7.16 -22.86
C ASN A 325 2.14 7.23 -22.23
N SER A 326 1.18 6.50 -22.76
CA SER A 326 -0.14 6.38 -22.18
C SER A 326 -0.09 5.47 -20.96
N GLY A 327 -0.83 5.82 -19.93
CA GLY A 327 -1.00 4.92 -18.80
C GLY A 327 -0.01 5.11 -17.67
N SER A 328 0.49 6.29 -17.47
CA SER A 328 1.24 6.59 -16.27
C SER A 328 0.31 6.90 -15.10
N ALA A 329 0.54 6.29 -13.94
CA ALA A 329 -0.09 6.74 -12.69
C ALA A 329 0.16 8.24 -12.43
N ALA A 330 1.23 8.78 -13.00
CA ALA A 330 1.55 10.20 -12.95
C ALA A 330 0.61 11.10 -13.79
N HIS A 331 -0.32 10.52 -14.54
CA HIS A 331 -1.43 11.25 -15.21
C HIS A 331 -2.71 11.29 -14.35
N TYR A 332 -2.59 11.05 -13.05
CA TYR A 332 -3.73 11.13 -12.14
C TYR A 332 -3.55 12.27 -11.14
N LEU A 333 -4.50 13.19 -11.12
CA LEU A 333 -4.59 14.31 -10.19
C LEU A 333 -6.07 14.53 -9.84
N PRO A 334 -6.53 14.16 -8.63
CA PRO A 334 -7.89 14.46 -8.20
C PRO A 334 -8.10 15.98 -8.08
N ALA A 335 -9.35 16.43 -8.03
CA ALA A 335 -9.68 17.85 -8.00
C ALA A 335 -9.02 18.60 -6.82
N ASP A 336 -8.92 17.95 -5.66
CA ASP A 336 -8.27 18.46 -4.45
C ASP A 336 -6.76 18.12 -4.37
N GLY A 337 -6.25 17.34 -5.31
CA GLY A 337 -4.86 16.83 -5.29
C GLY A 337 -3.79 17.89 -5.59
N ALA A 338 -4.18 19.07 -6.04
CA ALA A 338 -3.30 20.22 -6.28
C ALA A 338 -3.15 21.14 -5.07
N GLU A 339 -3.76 20.82 -3.94
CA GLU A 339 -3.72 21.64 -2.74
C GLU A 339 -2.58 21.22 -1.80
N LEU A 340 -1.98 22.20 -1.11
CA LEU A 340 -1.07 21.92 0.01
C LEU A 340 -1.91 21.64 1.26
N THR A 341 -1.72 20.47 1.85
CA THR A 341 -2.41 20.10 3.09
C THR A 341 -1.66 20.61 4.31
N PHE A 342 -2.39 21.26 5.23
CA PHE A 342 -1.88 21.76 6.50
C PHE A 342 -2.64 21.11 7.67
N PRO A 343 -2.33 19.84 8.03
CA PRO A 343 -3.05 19.13 9.10
C PRO A 343 -3.05 19.88 10.42
N MET A 344 -1.98 20.63 10.73
CA MET A 344 -1.82 21.41 11.94
C MET A 344 -2.83 22.57 12.09
N LEU A 345 -3.50 22.96 11.02
CA LEU A 345 -4.52 24.04 11.03
C LEU A 345 -5.96 23.52 11.13
N GLN A 346 -6.15 22.20 11.17
CA GLN A 346 -7.47 21.60 11.28
C GLN A 346 -7.95 21.59 12.73
N PHE A 347 -9.22 21.92 12.97
CA PHE A 347 -9.87 21.83 14.28
C PHE A 347 -10.27 20.38 14.60
N SER A 348 -9.28 19.55 14.92
CA SER A 348 -9.42 18.14 15.24
C SER A 348 -8.32 17.69 16.21
N LEU A 349 -8.47 16.51 16.82
CA LEU A 349 -7.41 15.91 17.65
C LEU A 349 -6.11 15.73 16.86
N LEU A 350 -6.22 15.31 15.58
CA LEU A 350 -5.08 15.22 14.69
C LEU A 350 -4.42 16.59 14.47
N GLY A 351 -5.22 17.63 14.25
CA GLY A 351 -4.71 19.00 14.08
C GLY A 351 -3.94 19.50 15.30
N VAL A 352 -4.46 19.26 16.49
CA VAL A 352 -3.79 19.65 17.76
C VAL A 352 -2.43 18.99 17.90
N ILE A 353 -2.35 17.65 17.72
CA ILE A 353 -1.07 16.94 17.85
C ILE A 353 -0.08 17.33 16.73
N CYS A 354 -0.56 17.57 15.52
CA CYS A 354 0.26 18.07 14.41
C CYS A 354 0.76 19.50 14.69
N MET A 355 -0.05 20.37 15.31
CA MET A 355 0.38 21.71 15.72
C MET A 355 1.48 21.64 16.79
N VAL A 356 1.30 20.81 17.82
CA VAL A 356 2.35 20.58 18.83
C VAL A 356 3.63 20.06 18.18
N GLY A 357 3.49 19.17 17.19
CA GLY A 357 4.62 18.66 16.40
C GLY A 357 5.33 19.76 15.62
N THR A 358 4.59 20.60 14.92
CA THR A 358 5.13 21.72 14.15
C THR A 358 5.90 22.68 15.05
N LEU A 359 5.33 23.08 16.18
CA LEU A 359 5.99 23.95 17.16
C LEU A 359 7.25 23.31 17.72
N TRP A 360 7.21 22.03 18.06
CA TRP A 360 8.38 21.29 18.54
C TRP A 360 9.49 21.22 17.47
N LEU A 361 9.14 20.97 16.22
CA LEU A 361 10.10 20.97 15.12
C LEU A 361 10.77 22.34 14.95
N VAL A 362 10.01 23.43 14.98
CA VAL A 362 10.55 24.80 14.86
C VAL A 362 11.55 25.09 15.99
N VAL A 363 11.19 24.77 17.24
CA VAL A 363 12.01 25.07 18.41
C VAL A 363 13.23 24.13 18.50
N ARG A 364 13.08 22.84 18.15
CA ARG A 364 14.08 21.80 18.45
C ARG A 364 14.90 21.32 17.26
N ALA A 365 14.58 21.70 16.01
CA ALA A 365 15.27 21.20 14.81
C ALA A 365 16.80 21.34 14.86
N ARG A 366 17.30 22.42 15.43
CA ARG A 366 18.75 22.68 15.53
C ARG A 366 19.44 21.96 16.71
N SER A 367 18.69 21.61 17.75
CA SER A 367 19.25 21.09 19.01
C SER A 367 18.99 19.57 19.19
N SER A 368 18.07 18.99 18.46
CA SER A 368 17.71 17.55 18.56
C SER A 368 17.89 16.85 17.22
N VAL A 369 18.59 15.72 17.22
CA VAL A 369 18.75 14.86 16.02
C VAL A 369 17.41 14.39 15.48
N ARG A 370 16.47 14.02 16.37
CA ARG A 370 15.12 13.58 16.01
C ARG A 370 14.31 14.71 15.38
N ALA A 371 14.32 15.88 16.01
CA ALA A 371 13.61 17.03 15.52
C ALA A 371 14.18 17.49 14.17
N GLY A 372 15.51 17.53 14.01
CA GLY A 372 16.15 17.87 12.74
C GLY A 372 15.79 16.90 11.62
N ALA A 373 15.79 15.59 11.88
CA ALA A 373 15.39 14.58 10.91
C ALA A 373 13.93 14.74 10.46
N LEU A 374 13.02 14.86 11.43
CA LEU A 374 11.59 15.00 11.14
C LEU A 374 11.25 16.35 10.51
N ALA A 375 11.95 17.44 10.89
CA ALA A 375 11.77 18.75 10.25
C ALA A 375 12.17 18.71 8.76
N ILE A 376 13.32 18.09 8.44
CA ILE A 376 13.75 17.94 7.04
C ILE A 376 12.72 17.07 6.29
N ALA A 377 12.20 16.01 6.90
CA ALA A 377 11.20 15.14 6.28
C ALA A 377 9.87 15.86 6.00
N VAL A 378 9.36 16.63 6.95
CA VAL A 378 8.14 17.45 6.76
C VAL A 378 8.36 18.50 5.67
N LEU A 379 9.51 19.19 5.69
CA LEU A 379 9.87 20.12 4.62
C LEU A 379 9.96 19.42 3.26
N ALA A 380 10.52 18.20 3.22
CA ALA A 380 10.61 17.41 2.00
C ALA A 380 9.23 17.05 1.43
N VAL A 381 8.20 16.80 2.27
CA VAL A 381 6.82 16.59 1.78
C VAL A 381 6.32 17.84 1.07
N TYR A 382 6.48 19.02 1.65
CA TYR A 382 6.03 20.27 1.02
C TYR A 382 6.83 20.58 -0.25
N LEU A 383 8.15 20.36 -0.26
CA LEU A 383 8.99 20.53 -1.45
C LEU A 383 8.57 19.55 -2.57
N TRP A 384 8.27 18.30 -2.22
CA TRP A 384 7.76 17.30 -3.17
C TRP A 384 6.40 17.70 -3.73
N SER A 385 5.51 18.25 -2.89
CA SER A 385 4.21 18.74 -3.32
C SER A 385 4.33 19.93 -4.28
N LEU A 386 5.17 20.90 -3.98
CA LEU A 386 5.45 22.03 -4.87
C LEU A 386 6.08 21.54 -6.20
N LEU A 387 7.00 20.59 -6.13
CA LEU A 387 7.60 19.99 -7.33
C LEU A 387 6.53 19.25 -8.15
N SER A 388 5.64 18.49 -7.50
CA SER A 388 4.52 17.83 -8.16
C SER A 388 3.59 18.82 -8.87
N MET A 389 3.32 19.97 -8.25
CA MET A 389 2.54 21.05 -8.90
C MET A 389 3.27 21.63 -10.11
N LEU A 390 4.59 21.82 -10.02
CA LEU A 390 5.38 22.31 -11.16
C LEU A 390 5.40 21.30 -12.32
N THR A 391 5.44 20.01 -12.05
CA THR A 391 5.44 18.99 -13.11
C THR A 391 4.13 18.91 -13.88
N THR A 392 3.04 19.51 -13.39
CA THR A 392 1.79 19.65 -14.17
C THR A 392 1.97 20.45 -15.45
N LEU A 393 2.94 21.37 -15.51
CA LEU A 393 3.32 22.08 -16.74
C LEU A 393 3.83 21.11 -17.82
N ALA A 394 4.43 20.00 -17.42
CA ALA A 394 4.86 18.91 -18.30
C ALA A 394 3.77 17.82 -18.47
N ARG A 395 2.52 18.12 -18.10
CA ARG A 395 1.37 17.20 -18.13
C ARG A 395 1.62 15.91 -17.36
N THR A 396 2.29 16.00 -16.20
CA THR A 396 2.53 14.86 -15.31
C THR A 396 2.46 15.33 -13.87
N THR A 397 2.35 14.39 -12.92
CA THR A 397 2.37 14.67 -11.49
C THR A 397 3.34 13.74 -10.76
N LEU A 398 3.74 14.12 -9.54
CA LEU A 398 4.49 13.26 -8.64
C LEU A 398 3.58 12.66 -7.55
N LEU A 399 2.26 12.63 -7.77
CA LEU A 399 1.26 12.03 -6.87
C LEU A 399 1.33 12.52 -5.41
N SER A 400 1.64 13.80 -5.21
CA SER A 400 1.91 14.38 -3.87
C SER A 400 0.73 14.26 -2.90
N PHE A 401 -0.51 14.27 -3.40
CA PHE A 401 -1.71 14.07 -2.59
C PHE A 401 -1.71 12.73 -1.82
N ARG A 402 -1.05 11.70 -2.34
CA ARG A 402 -0.88 10.40 -1.67
C ARG A 402 0.14 10.42 -0.52
N LEU A 403 0.86 11.54 -0.30
CA LEU A 403 1.78 11.71 0.82
C LEU A 403 1.08 12.23 2.09
N GLN A 404 -0.22 12.51 2.07
CA GLN A 404 -0.97 13.01 3.22
C GLN A 404 -0.87 12.09 4.46
N PRO A 405 -1.01 10.75 4.36
CA PRO A 405 -0.80 9.86 5.51
C PRO A 405 0.65 9.93 6.06
N THR A 406 1.63 10.06 5.17
CA THR A 406 3.04 10.20 5.53
C THR A 406 3.31 11.52 6.27
N LEU A 407 2.77 12.64 5.78
CA LEU A 407 2.88 13.95 6.45
C LEU A 407 2.28 13.89 7.85
N SER A 408 1.07 13.34 7.98
CA SER A 408 0.38 13.20 9.26
C SER A 408 1.18 12.31 10.22
N GLY A 409 1.72 11.18 9.76
CA GLY A 409 2.57 10.29 10.56
C GLY A 409 3.85 10.97 11.08
N LEU A 410 4.52 11.77 10.22
CA LEU A 410 5.71 12.54 10.60
C LEU A 410 5.40 13.62 11.64
N LEU A 411 4.31 14.38 11.44
CA LEU A 411 3.87 15.42 12.36
C LEU A 411 3.37 14.86 13.68
N VAL A 412 2.67 13.73 13.68
CA VAL A 412 2.23 13.05 14.91
C VAL A 412 3.43 12.50 15.69
N ALA A 413 4.41 11.90 15.03
CA ALA A 413 5.66 11.51 15.71
C ALA A 413 6.34 12.70 16.38
N ALA A 414 6.44 13.83 15.68
CA ALA A 414 6.97 15.08 16.23
C ALA A 414 6.10 15.62 17.39
N GLY A 415 4.77 15.54 17.24
CA GLY A 415 3.80 15.97 18.25
C GLY A 415 3.90 15.19 19.56
N VAL A 416 4.08 13.88 19.47
CA VAL A 416 4.34 13.05 20.66
C VAL A 416 5.63 13.47 21.36
N PHE A 417 6.71 13.70 20.62
CA PHE A 417 7.94 14.19 21.24
C PHE A 417 7.77 15.58 21.86
N GLY A 418 7.06 16.49 21.19
CA GLY A 418 6.73 17.81 21.70
C GLY A 418 5.92 17.74 22.98
N PHE A 419 4.86 16.93 23.00
CA PHE A 419 4.01 16.71 24.17
C PHE A 419 4.80 16.15 25.37
N LEU A 420 5.65 15.14 25.14
CA LEU A 420 6.49 14.53 26.17
C LEU A 420 7.55 15.51 26.71
N GLU A 421 8.17 16.31 25.86
CA GLU A 421 9.16 17.31 26.30
C GLU A 421 8.48 18.47 27.05
N ALA A 422 7.32 18.95 26.60
CA ALA A 422 6.54 19.96 27.30
C ALA A 422 6.07 19.47 28.69
N THR A 423 5.54 18.25 28.77
CA THR A 423 5.15 17.63 30.05
C THR A 423 6.35 17.59 31.02
N ARG A 424 7.53 17.18 30.55
CA ARG A 424 8.76 17.12 31.37
C ARG A 424 9.23 18.50 31.83
N ALA A 425 9.13 19.51 30.97
CA ALA A 425 9.52 20.87 31.30
C ALA A 425 8.58 21.50 32.35
N LEU A 426 7.33 21.09 32.36
CA LEU A 426 6.31 21.59 33.29
C LEU A 426 6.22 20.76 34.58
N ALA A 427 6.59 19.46 34.56
CA ALA A 427 6.51 18.56 35.71
C ALA A 427 7.17 19.08 37.01
N PRO A 428 8.32 19.81 36.98
CA PRO A 428 8.89 20.39 38.18
C PRO A 428 8.04 21.47 38.86
N ARG A 429 7.14 22.11 38.11
CA ARG A 429 6.25 23.17 38.62
C ARG A 429 5.07 22.65 39.49
N SER A 430 4.60 21.43 39.21
CA SER A 430 3.53 20.79 39.98
C SER A 430 3.56 19.28 39.83
N ARG A 431 3.36 18.55 40.92
CA ARG A 431 3.23 17.08 40.95
C ARG A 431 2.04 16.58 40.12
N ALA A 432 1.04 17.41 39.88
CA ALA A 432 -0.15 17.07 39.09
C ALA A 432 0.10 17.05 37.57
N VAL A 433 1.15 17.74 37.06
CA VAL A 433 1.39 17.88 35.61
C VAL A 433 1.54 16.52 34.91
N ALA A 434 2.36 15.63 35.44
CA ALA A 434 2.61 14.35 34.79
C ALA A 434 1.37 13.42 34.77
N PRO A 435 0.61 13.22 35.86
CA PRO A 435 -0.60 12.42 35.82
C PRO A 435 -1.71 13.06 34.97
N VAL A 436 -1.89 14.38 35.02
CA VAL A 436 -2.89 15.07 34.19
C VAL A 436 -2.54 14.94 32.71
N ALA A 437 -1.27 15.18 32.31
CA ALA A 437 -0.84 14.98 30.94
C ALA A 437 -1.00 13.52 30.48
N GLY A 438 -0.73 12.55 31.37
CA GLY A 438 -0.98 11.13 31.11
C GLY A 438 -2.45 10.84 30.86
N ALA A 439 -3.34 11.36 31.69
CA ALA A 439 -4.79 11.19 31.55
C ALA A 439 -5.32 11.84 30.25
N VAL A 440 -4.91 13.08 29.96
CA VAL A 440 -5.27 13.79 28.73
C VAL A 440 -4.76 13.04 27.49
N GLY A 441 -3.51 12.58 27.51
CA GLY A 441 -2.94 11.81 26.40
C GLY A 441 -3.66 10.48 26.17
N LEU A 442 -4.03 9.77 27.24
CA LEU A 442 -4.79 8.52 27.12
C LEU A 442 -6.22 8.78 26.61
N ALA A 443 -6.91 9.80 27.13
CA ALA A 443 -8.24 10.17 26.66
C ALA A 443 -8.23 10.55 25.17
N ALA A 444 -7.23 11.34 24.74
CA ALA A 444 -7.05 11.69 23.34
C ALA A 444 -6.74 10.46 22.45
N ALA A 445 -5.93 9.51 22.94
CA ALA A 445 -5.64 8.27 22.24
C ALA A 445 -6.89 7.39 22.06
N ILE A 446 -7.74 7.29 23.11
CA ILE A 446 -9.01 6.56 23.04
C ILE A 446 -9.96 7.26 22.05
N ALA A 447 -10.15 8.58 22.19
CA ALA A 447 -11.04 9.35 21.33
C ALA A 447 -10.62 9.23 19.86
N PHE A 448 -9.33 9.37 19.53
CA PHE A 448 -8.85 9.21 18.16
C PHE A 448 -9.02 7.76 17.66
N SER A 449 -8.73 6.77 18.50
CA SER A 449 -8.77 5.36 18.07
C SER A 449 -10.18 4.90 17.75
N GLN A 450 -11.19 5.31 18.52
CA GLN A 450 -12.60 4.96 18.27
C GLN A 450 -13.14 5.56 16.97
N ASP A 451 -12.57 6.70 16.50
CA ASP A 451 -12.99 7.36 15.27
C ASP A 451 -12.37 6.71 14.01
N ILE A 452 -11.33 5.86 14.15
CA ILE A 452 -10.67 5.22 13.00
C ILE A 452 -11.68 4.45 12.11
N PRO A 453 -12.56 3.58 12.63
CA PRO A 453 -13.54 2.90 11.80
C PRO A 453 -14.51 3.83 11.08
N ASP A 454 -14.79 5.01 11.64
CA ASP A 454 -15.66 6.02 10.98
C ASP A 454 -14.92 6.74 9.85
N VAL A 455 -13.64 7.02 10.01
CA VAL A 455 -12.79 7.52 8.92
C VAL A 455 -12.75 6.53 7.76
N LEU A 456 -12.71 5.24 8.06
CA LEU A 456 -12.68 4.15 7.06
C LEU A 456 -14.07 3.71 6.59
N ARG A 457 -15.15 4.34 7.07
CA ARG A 457 -16.54 3.93 6.77
C ARG A 457 -16.87 3.85 5.28
N PRO A 458 -16.43 4.78 4.40
CA PRO A 458 -16.66 4.65 2.96
C PRO A 458 -16.06 3.36 2.39
N ASP A 459 -14.82 3.05 2.74
CA ASP A 459 -14.07 1.89 2.26
C ASP A 459 -14.62 0.58 2.82
N LEU A 460 -15.02 0.61 4.11
CA LEU A 460 -15.73 -0.50 4.76
C LEU A 460 -17.05 -0.77 4.07
N THR A 461 -17.83 0.28 3.72
CA THR A 461 -19.11 0.11 3.05
C THR A 461 -18.95 -0.63 1.74
N ILE A 462 -17.96 -0.29 0.93
CA ILE A 462 -17.66 -0.99 -0.32
C ILE A 462 -17.28 -2.46 -0.05
N ALA A 463 -16.43 -2.72 0.95
CA ALA A 463 -16.04 -4.09 1.33
C ALA A 463 -17.24 -4.97 1.75
N TYR A 464 -18.30 -4.37 2.26
CA TYR A 464 -19.54 -5.07 2.65
C TYR A 464 -20.54 -5.20 1.52
N THR A 465 -20.51 -4.30 0.53
CA THR A 465 -21.48 -4.26 -0.59
C THR A 465 -21.00 -4.97 -1.85
N ASP A 466 -19.69 -5.12 -2.01
CA ASP A 466 -19.14 -5.91 -3.12
C ASP A 466 -19.37 -7.40 -2.90
N THR A 467 -19.56 -8.12 -4.00
CA THR A 467 -19.76 -9.56 -4.00
C THR A 467 -18.39 -10.26 -3.98
N ASP A 468 -18.20 -11.17 -3.05
CA ASP A 468 -16.97 -11.95 -2.92
C ASP A 468 -16.86 -13.09 -3.95
N GLY A 469 -15.73 -13.79 -3.97
CA GLY A 469 -15.49 -14.92 -4.90
C GLY A 469 -16.37 -16.16 -4.66
N HIS A 470 -17.14 -16.18 -3.57
CA HIS A 470 -18.18 -17.19 -3.32
C HIS A 470 -19.58 -16.73 -3.73
N GLY A 471 -19.70 -15.56 -4.36
CA GLY A 471 -20.97 -14.99 -4.77
C GLY A 471 -21.81 -14.44 -3.60
N GLN A 472 -21.17 -14.01 -2.51
CA GLN A 472 -21.83 -13.50 -1.32
C GLN A 472 -21.40 -12.07 -1.03
N ARG A 473 -22.23 -11.34 -0.26
CA ARG A 473 -21.92 -10.00 0.27
C ARG A 473 -21.80 -10.04 1.78
N GLY A 474 -20.91 -9.24 2.32
CA GLY A 474 -20.74 -9.13 3.77
C GLY A 474 -21.96 -8.57 4.50
N ASP A 475 -22.80 -7.77 3.83
CA ASP A 475 -24.08 -7.24 4.36
C ASP A 475 -25.27 -8.22 4.18
N ARG A 476 -25.03 -9.41 3.64
CA ARG A 476 -26.02 -10.47 3.40
C ARG A 476 -27.17 -10.08 2.46
N ARG A 477 -27.05 -8.97 1.72
CA ARG A 477 -28.01 -8.58 0.69
C ARG A 477 -27.77 -9.38 -0.59
N PRO A 478 -28.72 -9.37 -1.55
CA PRO A 478 -28.54 -10.06 -2.82
C PRO A 478 -27.24 -9.63 -3.52
N PRO A 479 -26.43 -10.60 -3.98
CA PRO A 479 -25.16 -10.32 -4.64
C PRO A 479 -25.35 -9.67 -6.01
N SER A 480 -24.30 -9.02 -6.51
CA SER A 480 -24.23 -8.46 -7.86
C SER A 480 -24.06 -9.55 -8.94
N SER A 481 -23.82 -9.13 -10.18
CA SER A 481 -23.55 -10.04 -11.28
C SER A 481 -22.31 -10.93 -11.09
N ASP A 482 -21.40 -10.56 -10.20
CA ASP A 482 -20.16 -11.28 -9.92
C ASP A 482 -20.42 -12.71 -9.38
N LYS A 483 -21.62 -12.96 -8.83
CA LYS A 483 -22.06 -14.30 -8.43
C LYS A 483 -22.00 -15.34 -9.55
N TYR A 484 -21.99 -14.89 -10.80
CA TYR A 484 -21.91 -15.79 -11.98
C TYR A 484 -20.47 -16.13 -12.36
N TYR A 485 -19.46 -15.52 -11.76
CA TYR A 485 -18.06 -15.70 -12.15
C TYR A 485 -17.57 -17.15 -12.01
N SER A 486 -18.01 -17.87 -11.00
CA SER A 486 -17.67 -19.30 -10.85
C SER A 486 -18.23 -20.17 -11.99
N ALA A 487 -19.45 -19.88 -12.46
CA ALA A 487 -20.04 -20.58 -13.59
C ALA A 487 -19.34 -20.20 -14.91
N ILE A 488 -18.93 -18.93 -15.06
CA ILE A 488 -18.16 -18.46 -16.22
C ILE A 488 -16.79 -19.14 -16.26
N ASP A 489 -16.08 -19.19 -15.13
CA ASP A 489 -14.79 -19.87 -15.02
C ASP A 489 -14.89 -21.35 -15.39
N ALA A 490 -15.89 -22.06 -14.86
CA ALA A 490 -16.14 -23.47 -15.19
C ALA A 490 -16.44 -23.66 -16.70
N ALA A 491 -17.22 -22.76 -17.29
CA ALA A 491 -17.53 -22.80 -18.72
C ALA A 491 -16.29 -22.56 -19.59
N ILE A 492 -15.41 -21.62 -19.20
CA ILE A 492 -14.14 -21.35 -19.92
C ILE A 492 -13.24 -22.58 -19.86
N LEU A 493 -13.01 -23.15 -18.68
CA LEU A 493 -12.14 -24.32 -18.51
C LEU A 493 -12.67 -25.53 -19.31
N HIS A 494 -13.99 -25.75 -19.28
CA HIS A 494 -14.62 -26.85 -20.05
C HIS A 494 -14.48 -26.64 -21.56
N ALA A 495 -14.75 -25.45 -22.06
CA ALA A 495 -14.77 -25.17 -23.50
C ALA A 495 -13.35 -25.03 -24.10
N THR A 496 -12.40 -24.53 -23.36
CA THR A 496 -11.01 -24.35 -23.84
C THR A 496 -10.14 -25.59 -23.64
N GLY A 497 -10.42 -26.40 -22.62
CA GLY A 497 -9.54 -27.47 -22.16
C GLY A 497 -8.15 -26.99 -21.73
N ARG A 498 -7.97 -25.68 -21.50
CA ARG A 498 -6.70 -25.05 -21.17
C ARG A 498 -6.72 -24.52 -19.73
N PRO A 499 -5.59 -24.53 -19.02
CA PRO A 499 -5.48 -23.90 -17.73
C PRO A 499 -5.61 -22.37 -17.87
N ARG A 500 -5.93 -21.71 -16.74
CA ARG A 500 -6.22 -20.27 -16.70
C ARG A 500 -5.02 -19.42 -17.13
N ASP A 501 -3.81 -19.82 -16.73
CA ASP A 501 -2.53 -19.17 -17.08
C ASP A 501 -2.11 -19.31 -18.55
N GLN A 502 -2.86 -20.03 -19.36
CA GLN A 502 -2.67 -20.14 -20.81
C GLN A 502 -3.82 -19.50 -21.61
N THR A 503 -4.74 -18.82 -20.94
CA THR A 503 -5.96 -18.29 -21.55
C THR A 503 -5.99 -16.77 -21.44
N VAL A 504 -6.16 -16.08 -22.57
CA VAL A 504 -6.30 -14.63 -22.64
C VAL A 504 -7.77 -14.26 -22.77
N VAL A 505 -8.25 -13.40 -21.89
CA VAL A 505 -9.64 -12.94 -21.79
C VAL A 505 -9.74 -11.46 -22.14
N LEU A 506 -10.64 -11.09 -23.03
CA LEU A 506 -11.09 -9.72 -23.19
C LEU A 506 -12.41 -9.55 -22.43
N THR A 507 -12.42 -8.70 -21.42
CA THR A 507 -13.60 -8.49 -20.58
C THR A 507 -13.87 -7.02 -20.31
N ALA A 508 -15.15 -6.69 -20.13
CA ALA A 508 -15.60 -5.42 -19.57
C ALA A 508 -15.69 -5.44 -18.03
N ASP A 509 -15.67 -6.63 -17.45
CA ASP A 509 -15.79 -6.87 -16.01
C ASP A 509 -14.42 -7.29 -15.45
N TYR A 510 -13.55 -6.32 -15.27
CA TYR A 510 -12.14 -6.54 -14.85
C TYR A 510 -12.02 -7.20 -13.48
N SER A 511 -13.02 -7.10 -12.60
CA SER A 511 -13.06 -7.84 -11.34
C SER A 511 -13.00 -9.36 -11.54
N PHE A 512 -13.40 -9.88 -12.71
CA PHE A 512 -13.24 -11.30 -13.04
C PHE A 512 -11.77 -11.75 -12.96
N LEU A 513 -10.83 -10.89 -13.42
CA LEU A 513 -9.40 -11.17 -13.36
C LEU A 513 -8.83 -11.07 -11.91
N SER A 514 -9.53 -10.38 -11.02
CA SER A 514 -9.17 -10.32 -9.60
C SER A 514 -9.45 -11.66 -8.88
N TYR A 515 -10.42 -12.42 -9.33
CA TYR A 515 -10.79 -13.71 -8.75
C TYR A 515 -10.06 -14.89 -9.38
N TYR A 516 -9.80 -14.82 -10.70
CA TYR A 516 -9.23 -15.92 -11.47
C TYR A 516 -8.01 -15.48 -12.27
N PRO A 517 -6.89 -16.25 -12.27
CA PRO A 517 -5.61 -15.85 -12.86
C PRO A 517 -5.59 -16.00 -14.40
N TYR A 518 -6.63 -15.55 -15.09
CA TYR A 518 -6.61 -15.38 -16.54
C TYR A 518 -5.75 -14.19 -16.93
N TRP A 519 -5.19 -14.21 -18.14
CA TRP A 519 -4.52 -13.04 -18.70
C TRP A 519 -5.56 -12.09 -19.31
N GLY A 520 -5.42 -10.81 -19.08
CA GLY A 520 -6.24 -9.81 -19.74
C GLY A 520 -5.67 -9.40 -21.09
N PHE A 521 -6.53 -9.30 -22.11
CA PHE A 521 -6.12 -8.64 -23.36
C PHE A 521 -6.04 -7.12 -23.18
N GLN A 522 -6.88 -6.55 -22.31
CA GLN A 522 -6.87 -5.13 -21.95
C GLN A 522 -6.97 -4.99 -20.43
N GLY A 523 -6.34 -3.96 -19.87
CA GLY A 523 -6.37 -3.67 -18.44
C GLY A 523 -7.52 -2.76 -18.03
N LEU A 524 -7.75 -2.64 -16.73
CA LEU A 524 -8.81 -1.82 -16.12
C LEU A 524 -8.72 -0.34 -16.54
N THR A 525 -7.52 0.21 -16.53
CA THR A 525 -7.21 1.59 -16.94
C THR A 525 -5.75 1.68 -17.37
N SER A 526 -5.44 2.66 -18.19
CA SER A 526 -4.08 2.96 -18.58
C SER A 526 -3.15 3.28 -17.40
N HIS A 527 -3.68 3.80 -16.29
CA HIS A 527 -2.91 4.25 -15.12
C HIS A 527 -2.15 3.13 -14.40
N TYR A 528 -2.60 1.89 -14.54
CA TYR A 528 -1.95 0.71 -13.95
C TYR A 528 -1.35 -0.22 -15.00
N ALA A 529 -1.60 0.07 -16.28
CA ALA A 529 -1.13 -0.75 -17.38
C ALA A 529 0.40 -0.71 -17.48
N ASN A 530 0.98 -1.86 -17.83
CA ASN A 530 2.38 -1.93 -18.17
C ASN A 530 2.65 -1.11 -19.44
N PRO A 531 3.60 -0.17 -19.47
CA PRO A 531 3.90 0.63 -20.65
C PRO A 531 4.29 -0.20 -21.89
N LEU A 532 4.84 -1.41 -21.68
CA LEU A 532 5.15 -2.35 -22.75
C LEU A 532 3.90 -3.01 -23.36
N ALA A 533 2.74 -2.92 -22.68
CA ALA A 533 1.48 -3.49 -23.18
C ALA A 533 0.83 -2.67 -24.29
N GLN A 534 1.25 -1.42 -24.48
CA GLN A 534 0.70 -0.53 -25.51
C GLN A 534 -0.83 -0.37 -25.38
N PHE A 535 -1.29 0.05 -24.20
CA PHE A 535 -2.70 0.09 -23.79
C PHE A 535 -3.60 0.76 -24.84
N ASP A 536 -3.20 1.93 -25.37
CA ASP A 536 -4.02 2.69 -26.32
C ASP A 536 -4.12 2.02 -27.69
N LEU A 537 -3.03 1.35 -28.13
CA LEU A 537 -3.05 0.60 -29.39
C LEU A 537 -3.97 -0.61 -29.31
N ARG A 538 -4.03 -1.28 -28.14
CA ARG A 538 -4.99 -2.36 -27.90
C ARG A 538 -6.43 -1.83 -27.85
N ALA A 539 -6.66 -0.67 -27.21
CA ALA A 539 -7.97 -0.03 -27.20
C ALA A 539 -8.43 0.32 -28.62
N ALA A 540 -7.57 0.97 -29.42
CA ALA A 540 -7.85 1.31 -30.81
C ALA A 540 -8.13 0.05 -31.68
N GLN A 541 -7.43 -1.05 -31.42
CA GLN A 541 -7.69 -2.31 -32.10
C GLN A 541 -9.08 -2.87 -31.74
N ILE A 542 -9.48 -2.83 -30.46
CA ILE A 542 -10.83 -3.25 -30.04
C ILE A 542 -11.90 -2.34 -30.64
N GLU A 543 -11.64 -1.03 -30.71
CA GLU A 543 -12.53 -0.08 -31.38
C GLU A 543 -12.70 -0.41 -32.87
N LYS A 544 -11.63 -0.77 -33.56
CA LYS A 544 -11.69 -1.21 -34.94
C LYS A 544 -12.60 -2.43 -35.12
N TRP A 545 -12.62 -3.38 -34.18
CA TRP A 545 -13.48 -4.56 -34.26
C TRP A 545 -14.98 -4.21 -34.22
N SER A 546 -15.36 -3.08 -33.61
CA SER A 546 -16.77 -2.63 -33.61
C SER A 546 -17.27 -2.19 -34.99
N THR A 547 -16.38 -1.91 -35.92
CA THR A 547 -16.72 -1.53 -37.30
C THR A 547 -16.89 -2.74 -38.24
N PHE A 548 -16.45 -3.94 -37.82
CA PHE A 548 -16.49 -5.16 -38.62
C PHE A 548 -17.93 -5.65 -38.84
N LYS A 549 -18.16 -6.28 -39.97
CA LYS A 549 -19.47 -6.79 -40.36
C LYS A 549 -19.54 -8.31 -40.43
N THR A 550 -18.40 -8.97 -40.61
CA THR A 550 -18.29 -10.41 -40.80
C THR A 550 -17.42 -11.08 -39.76
N PRO A 551 -17.67 -12.36 -39.42
CA PRO A 551 -16.81 -13.17 -38.56
C PRO A 551 -15.38 -13.29 -39.09
N ASP A 552 -15.19 -13.35 -40.43
CA ASP A 552 -13.88 -13.50 -41.04
C ASP A 552 -12.99 -12.31 -40.82
N GLU A 553 -13.56 -11.07 -40.84
CA GLU A 553 -12.81 -9.87 -40.49
C GLU A 553 -12.29 -9.93 -39.05
N LEU A 554 -13.12 -10.40 -38.12
CA LEU A 554 -12.72 -10.54 -36.72
C LEU A 554 -11.65 -11.61 -36.56
N VAL A 555 -11.84 -12.80 -37.14
CA VAL A 555 -10.88 -13.90 -37.03
C VAL A 555 -9.53 -13.51 -37.64
N HIS A 556 -9.53 -12.92 -38.85
CA HIS A 556 -8.32 -12.41 -39.47
C HIS A 556 -7.60 -11.37 -38.61
N ALA A 557 -8.36 -10.44 -38.01
CA ALA A 557 -7.79 -9.44 -37.11
C ALA A 557 -7.18 -10.07 -35.87
N LEU A 558 -7.80 -11.10 -35.27
CA LEU A 558 -7.26 -11.83 -34.13
C LEU A 558 -5.98 -12.60 -34.49
N ASP A 559 -5.91 -13.18 -35.68
CA ASP A 559 -4.76 -13.98 -36.15
C ASP A 559 -3.55 -13.11 -36.51
N THR A 560 -3.77 -11.83 -36.83
CA THR A 560 -2.72 -10.88 -37.23
C THR A 560 -2.27 -9.93 -36.12
N LEU A 561 -2.77 -10.13 -34.88
CA LEU A 561 -2.38 -9.30 -33.75
C LEU A 561 -0.91 -9.41 -33.40
N PRO A 562 -0.24 -8.28 -33.06
CA PRO A 562 1.14 -8.32 -32.58
C PRO A 562 1.24 -8.78 -31.11
N TRP A 563 0.11 -9.00 -30.44
CA TRP A 563 0.01 -9.45 -29.06
C TRP A 563 -0.71 -10.80 -28.99
N PRO A 564 -0.55 -11.57 -27.89
CA PRO A 564 -1.37 -12.76 -27.67
C PRO A 564 -2.87 -12.43 -27.80
N ALA A 565 -3.54 -13.05 -28.76
CA ALA A 565 -4.95 -12.78 -29.06
C ALA A 565 -5.87 -13.28 -27.93
N PRO A 566 -6.98 -12.58 -27.66
CA PRO A 566 -7.99 -13.09 -26.75
C PRO A 566 -8.67 -14.32 -27.38
N THR A 567 -8.71 -15.40 -26.63
CA THR A 567 -9.46 -16.61 -26.98
C THR A 567 -10.83 -16.63 -26.32
N VAL A 568 -11.03 -15.80 -25.31
CA VAL A 568 -12.27 -15.67 -24.54
C VAL A 568 -12.70 -14.21 -24.52
N PHE A 569 -13.98 -13.98 -24.82
CA PHE A 569 -14.64 -12.68 -24.78
C PHE A 569 -15.74 -12.75 -23.74
N LEU A 570 -15.58 -12.06 -22.62
CA LEU A 570 -16.59 -11.92 -21.56
C LEU A 570 -17.23 -10.55 -21.68
N MET A 571 -18.41 -10.51 -22.27
CA MET A 571 -19.12 -9.29 -22.64
C MET A 571 -20.46 -9.23 -21.92
N ARG A 572 -21.16 -8.11 -22.08
CA ARG A 572 -22.56 -7.98 -21.66
C ARG A 572 -23.46 -7.85 -22.88
N ARG A 573 -24.72 -8.28 -22.75
CA ARG A 573 -25.72 -8.11 -23.81
C ARG A 573 -26.05 -6.62 -23.96
N GLY A 574 -25.87 -6.09 -25.14
CA GLY A 574 -26.26 -4.74 -25.54
C GLY A 574 -27.65 -4.70 -26.17
N ALA A 575 -28.04 -3.51 -26.63
CA ALA A 575 -29.23 -3.30 -27.44
C ALA A 575 -28.98 -3.76 -28.90
N SER A 576 -30.06 -3.94 -29.69
CA SER A 576 -29.98 -4.14 -31.15
C SER A 576 -29.03 -5.29 -31.59
N ASN A 577 -29.05 -6.41 -30.86
CA ASN A 577 -28.23 -7.59 -31.17
C ASN A 577 -26.70 -7.28 -31.12
N THR A 578 -26.27 -6.52 -30.12
CA THR A 578 -24.86 -6.23 -29.87
C THR A 578 -24.39 -6.84 -28.55
N TYR A 579 -23.07 -6.97 -28.42
CA TYR A 579 -22.37 -7.31 -27.18
C TYR A 579 -21.49 -6.14 -26.76
N THR A 580 -21.58 -5.73 -25.50
CA THR A 580 -20.91 -4.53 -25.02
C THR A 580 -19.62 -4.85 -24.30
N LEU A 581 -18.62 -4.03 -24.54
CA LEU A 581 -17.37 -3.92 -23.78
C LEU A 581 -17.28 -2.54 -23.16
N ARG A 582 -16.61 -2.43 -22.02
CA ARG A 582 -16.34 -1.17 -21.35
C ARG A 582 -14.86 -0.92 -21.33
N LEU A 583 -14.42 0.18 -21.96
CA LEU A 583 -13.04 0.61 -22.02
C LEU A 583 -12.81 1.88 -21.19
N ALA A 584 -11.56 2.21 -20.96
CA ALA A 584 -11.14 3.40 -20.28
C ALA A 584 -10.09 4.16 -21.10
N GLN A 585 -10.14 5.46 -21.09
CA GLN A 585 -9.20 6.35 -21.76
C GLN A 585 -8.62 7.33 -20.74
N ASP A 586 -7.29 7.54 -20.80
CA ASP A 586 -6.62 8.63 -20.10
C ASP A 586 -6.93 9.94 -20.83
N VAL A 587 -7.53 10.88 -20.11
CA VAL A 587 -7.87 12.21 -20.63
C VAL A 587 -7.23 13.33 -19.81
N TYR A 588 -6.22 13.00 -19.00
CA TYR A 588 -5.46 13.97 -18.23
C TYR A 588 -4.92 15.10 -19.16
N PRO A 589 -5.00 16.36 -18.79
CA PRO A 589 -5.35 16.92 -17.48
C PRO A 589 -6.85 17.17 -17.23
N ASN A 590 -7.74 16.72 -18.13
CA ASN A 590 -9.18 16.93 -17.95
C ASN A 590 -9.73 16.08 -16.79
N GLN A 591 -10.77 16.59 -16.12
CA GLN A 591 -11.45 15.87 -15.04
C GLN A 591 -12.77 15.25 -15.53
N PRO A 592 -13.09 14.03 -15.08
CA PRO A 592 -12.22 13.08 -14.37
C PRO A 592 -11.10 12.57 -15.28
N ASN A 593 -9.90 12.33 -14.74
CA ASN A 593 -8.73 11.94 -15.54
C ASN A 593 -8.91 10.64 -16.32
N VAL A 594 -9.86 9.80 -15.93
CA VAL A 594 -10.23 8.56 -16.60
C VAL A 594 -11.63 8.69 -17.18
N ARG A 595 -11.75 8.69 -18.50
CA ARG A 595 -13.03 8.61 -19.18
C ARG A 595 -13.34 7.16 -19.51
N ARG A 596 -14.47 6.66 -19.01
CA ARG A 596 -14.98 5.32 -19.37
C ARG A 596 -16.01 5.44 -20.49
N TYR A 597 -15.94 4.53 -21.46
CA TYR A 597 -16.87 4.48 -22.58
C TYR A 597 -17.24 3.03 -22.89
N THR A 598 -18.41 2.87 -23.49
CA THR A 598 -18.92 1.57 -23.91
C THR A 598 -18.72 1.41 -25.39
N LEU A 599 -18.36 0.22 -25.81
CA LEU A 599 -18.18 -0.17 -27.19
C LEU A 599 -19.13 -1.32 -27.50
N ASP A 600 -19.84 -1.23 -28.63
CA ASP A 600 -20.77 -2.26 -29.10
C ASP A 600 -20.13 -3.06 -30.23
N LEU A 601 -20.03 -4.39 -30.03
CA LEU A 601 -19.64 -5.35 -31.06
C LEU A 601 -20.91 -6.03 -31.61
N SER A 602 -21.03 -6.17 -32.92
CA SER A 602 -22.14 -6.91 -33.52
C SER A 602 -22.12 -8.36 -33.05
N ALA A 603 -23.25 -8.88 -32.60
CA ALA A 603 -23.37 -10.32 -32.23
C ALA A 603 -23.09 -11.22 -33.44
N ALA A 604 -23.31 -10.74 -34.67
CA ALA A 604 -23.03 -11.46 -35.91
C ALA A 604 -21.54 -11.84 -36.05
N LEU A 605 -20.62 -11.09 -35.46
CA LEU A 605 -19.17 -11.37 -35.49
C LEU A 605 -18.83 -12.71 -34.80
N PHE A 606 -19.67 -13.13 -33.89
CA PHE A 606 -19.49 -14.35 -33.10
C PHE A 606 -20.46 -15.49 -33.54
N ALA A 607 -21.34 -15.24 -34.53
CA ALA A 607 -22.26 -16.20 -35.08
C ALA A 607 -21.58 -17.10 -36.14
N ASP A 608 -20.49 -17.77 -35.73
CA ASP A 608 -19.64 -18.58 -36.59
C ASP A 608 -19.26 -19.88 -35.87
N PRO A 609 -19.11 -21.03 -36.56
CA PRO A 609 -18.73 -22.30 -35.96
C PRO A 609 -17.40 -22.26 -35.17
N ARG A 610 -16.50 -21.32 -35.49
CA ARG A 610 -15.22 -21.11 -34.80
C ARG A 610 -15.39 -20.55 -33.41
N PHE A 611 -16.58 -20.03 -33.08
CA PHE A 611 -16.92 -19.56 -31.74
C PHE A 611 -17.97 -20.44 -31.08
N SER A 612 -17.89 -20.57 -29.77
CA SER A 612 -18.98 -21.08 -28.91
C SER A 612 -19.50 -19.88 -28.11
N VAL A 613 -20.77 -19.58 -28.26
CA VAL A 613 -21.41 -18.44 -27.58
C VAL A 613 -22.46 -18.95 -26.61
N GLN A 614 -22.41 -18.55 -25.36
CA GLN A 614 -23.39 -18.88 -24.34
C GLN A 614 -23.70 -17.68 -23.45
N SER A 615 -24.91 -17.64 -22.90
CA SER A 615 -25.33 -16.61 -21.93
C SER A 615 -25.31 -17.19 -20.53
N ILE A 616 -24.64 -16.50 -19.60
CA ILE A 616 -24.55 -16.86 -18.18
C ILE A 616 -24.97 -15.65 -17.36
N GLY A 617 -26.20 -15.65 -16.87
CA GLY A 617 -26.78 -14.45 -16.24
C GLY A 617 -26.79 -13.25 -17.20
N PRO A 618 -26.26 -12.08 -16.80
CA PRO A 618 -26.19 -10.90 -17.66
C PRO A 618 -25.02 -10.91 -18.65
N PHE A 619 -24.16 -11.95 -18.58
CA PHE A 619 -22.97 -12.07 -19.40
C PHE A 619 -23.21 -12.85 -20.68
N VAL A 620 -22.46 -12.48 -21.71
CA VAL A 620 -22.29 -13.25 -22.93
C VAL A 620 -20.83 -13.71 -22.97
N LEU A 621 -20.65 -15.01 -22.98
CA LEU A 621 -19.34 -15.65 -23.06
C LEU A 621 -19.18 -16.20 -24.48
N ALA A 622 -18.26 -15.61 -25.27
CA ALA A 622 -17.87 -16.12 -26.56
C ALA A 622 -16.45 -16.68 -26.49
N ILE A 623 -16.26 -17.93 -26.86
CA ILE A 623 -15.00 -18.67 -26.77
C ILE A 623 -14.59 -19.12 -28.16
N ARG A 624 -13.40 -18.76 -28.60
CA ARG A 624 -12.78 -19.27 -29.82
C ARG A 624 -12.37 -20.73 -29.61
N LYS A 625 -12.87 -21.63 -30.43
CA LYS A 625 -12.60 -23.08 -30.30
C LYS A 625 -11.13 -23.40 -30.64
N PRO A 626 -10.48 -24.30 -29.89
CA PRO A 626 -9.17 -24.82 -30.25
C PRO A 626 -9.24 -25.57 -31.58
N GLY A 627 -8.27 -25.34 -32.49
CA GLY A 627 -8.21 -26.09 -33.75
C GLY A 627 -9.05 -25.56 -34.91
N ALA A 628 -9.69 -24.38 -34.77
CA ALA A 628 -10.18 -23.67 -35.96
C ALA A 628 -8.96 -23.29 -36.83
N PRO A 629 -8.96 -23.55 -38.17
CA PRO A 629 -7.80 -23.28 -39.02
C PRO A 629 -7.28 -21.85 -38.80
N GLN A 630 -5.96 -21.74 -38.66
CA GLN A 630 -5.23 -20.47 -38.66
C GLN A 630 -5.34 -19.82 -40.02
#